data_2078079e766118473ad44214328c3898
#
_entry.id   2078079e766118473ad44214328c3898
#
_cell.length_a   1.000
_cell.length_b   1.000
_cell.length_c   1.000
_cell.angle_alpha   90.00
_cell.angle_beta   90.00
_cell.angle_gamma   90.00
#
_symmetry.space_group_name_H-M   'P 1'
#
loop_
_entity.id
_entity.type
_entity.pdbx_description
1 polymer ?
#
loop_
_entity_poly.entity_id
_entity_poly.type
_entity_poly.pdbx_seq_one_letter_code
_entity_poly.pdbx_strand_id
1 'polypeptide(L)'
;MKSGQLNFLAKAGILTIAGIVVSLASAETVRMSDREVFVRAVNYDEAKVAPYALENPLVFTDGHKVTKENWTERRKEILAIFAKEMYGQEPPSPEAVVTELADEKVGAVAGFAIRRQYRMWFKADRSGPCVNWIVWVPRYAKRPVPVILFLNFRGNHELVPDEDIPVMTAWSRTREKTPNHRASERYRGDMQNPENATVFPIGTVLARGYAVMSACYCEVSPDPEQKEAPPYEQGKFAYTGVFELWGRRNNSRSDNITALGAWGWALSRGLDLAARIPEIDARKSVVTGCSRLAKAALIAAARDERFAVCVPCQTGGGGVPLAKRDYGENVSTENRMFAHWYCAAYAKYAEDPARTLPFDQHLFLACVAPRALLVEGFGSKWFDSKGEYLSVKAASPVWELLCGEGLPEGGEPDDYDTSAIGWHLGYVRRTEGHGISACDWMWTMDFADKVLSNRR
;
A
#
# COMPACT_ATOMS: atom_id res chain seq x y z
N MET A 1 63.84 -16.31 -19.37
CA MET A 1 63.05 -15.28 -20.10
C MET A 1 61.58 -15.56 -19.99
N LYS A 2 60.94 -15.42 -18.87
CA LYS A 2 59.47 -15.57 -18.73
C LYS A 2 58.85 -14.79 -17.56
N SER A 3 59.61 -13.90 -16.92
CA SER A 3 59.08 -13.11 -15.77
C SER A 3 58.71 -11.64 -16.09
N GLY A 4 59.04 -11.16 -17.29
CA GLY A 4 58.79 -9.77 -17.65
C GLY A 4 57.43 -9.45 -18.30
N GLN A 5 56.77 -10.45 -18.91
CA GLN A 5 55.49 -10.23 -19.60
C GLN A 5 54.29 -10.29 -18.68
N LEU A 6 54.36 -11.07 -17.59
CA LEU A 6 53.23 -11.12 -16.64
C LEU A 6 53.05 -9.82 -15.83
N ASN A 7 54.18 -9.13 -15.55
CA ASN A 7 54.11 -7.87 -14.79
C ASN A 7 53.56 -6.69 -15.61
N PHE A 8 53.67 -6.76 -16.95
CA PHE A 8 53.16 -5.69 -17.81
C PHE A 8 51.64 -5.82 -18.03
N LEU A 9 51.17 -7.05 -18.18
CA LEU A 9 49.74 -7.33 -18.28
C LEU A 9 48.97 -7.05 -16.98
N ALA A 10 49.56 -7.35 -15.85
CA ALA A 10 48.99 -7.07 -14.54
C ALA A 10 48.90 -5.56 -14.27
N LYS A 11 49.92 -4.77 -14.71
CA LYS A 11 49.89 -3.30 -14.60
C LYS A 11 48.84 -2.66 -15.55
N ALA A 12 48.74 -3.15 -16.78
CA ALA A 12 47.73 -2.66 -17.72
C ALA A 12 46.31 -3.02 -17.30
N GLY A 13 46.10 -4.24 -16.77
CA GLY A 13 44.81 -4.69 -16.27
C GLY A 13 44.36 -3.92 -15.03
N ILE A 14 45.26 -3.60 -14.12
CA ILE A 14 44.92 -2.79 -12.93
C ILE A 14 44.62 -1.34 -13.28
N LEU A 15 45.31 -0.75 -14.27
CA LEU A 15 45.04 0.60 -14.72
C LEU A 15 43.67 0.70 -15.50
N THR A 16 43.33 -0.33 -16.25
CA THR A 16 42.04 -0.39 -16.98
C THR A 16 40.90 -0.64 -16.01
N ILE A 17 41.11 -1.48 -14.99
CA ILE A 17 40.09 -1.70 -13.96
C ILE A 17 39.95 -0.46 -13.07
N ALA A 18 41.07 0.20 -12.71
CA ALA A 18 41.01 1.45 -11.96
C ALA A 18 40.34 2.59 -12.78
N GLY A 19 40.59 2.67 -14.10
CA GLY A 19 39.95 3.63 -14.98
C GLY A 19 38.46 3.35 -15.20
N ILE A 20 38.07 2.10 -15.30
CA ILE A 20 36.67 1.67 -15.39
C ILE A 20 35.95 1.87 -14.06
N VAL A 21 36.60 1.57 -12.94
CA VAL A 21 36.08 1.81 -11.59
C VAL A 21 35.97 3.31 -11.30
N VAL A 22 36.90 4.14 -11.76
CA VAL A 22 36.80 5.60 -11.64
C VAL A 22 35.73 6.18 -12.58
N SER A 23 35.55 5.64 -13.80
CA SER A 23 34.47 6.06 -14.70
C SER A 23 33.11 5.52 -14.25
N LEU A 24 33.04 4.27 -13.80
CA LEU A 24 31.85 3.72 -13.17
C LEU A 24 31.61 4.40 -11.82
N ALA A 25 32.64 4.68 -11.01
CA ALA A 25 32.51 5.44 -9.79
C ALA A 25 32.08 6.89 -10.05
N SER A 26 32.42 7.54 -11.14
CA SER A 26 31.89 8.88 -11.44
C SER A 26 30.49 8.87 -12.06
N ALA A 27 30.14 7.88 -12.86
CA ALA A 27 28.76 7.71 -13.38
C ALA A 27 27.83 6.98 -12.39
N GLU A 28 28.37 6.05 -11.60
CA GLU A 28 27.69 5.47 -10.45
C GLU A 28 27.92 6.28 -9.18
N THR A 29 28.91 7.16 -9.07
CA THR A 29 29.11 8.01 -7.90
C THR A 29 28.13 9.19 -7.89
N VAL A 30 27.59 9.61 -9.03
CA VAL A 30 26.36 10.41 -9.03
C VAL A 30 25.17 9.53 -8.64
N ARG A 31 25.09 8.29 -9.08
CA ARG A 31 24.06 7.31 -8.66
C ARG A 31 24.32 6.68 -7.31
N MET A 32 25.57 6.37 -6.96
CA MET A 32 25.95 5.85 -5.64
C MET A 32 26.16 6.94 -4.61
N SER A 33 26.50 8.18 -4.96
CA SER A 33 26.47 9.28 -4.01
C SER A 33 25.02 9.68 -3.67
N ASP A 34 24.09 9.60 -4.59
CA ASP A 34 22.67 9.70 -4.27
C ASP A 34 22.18 8.47 -3.50
N ARG A 35 22.69 7.28 -3.79
CA ARG A 35 22.38 6.05 -3.07
C ARG A 35 23.19 5.90 -1.76
N GLU A 36 24.44 6.36 -1.69
CA GLU A 36 25.23 6.42 -0.46
C GLU A 36 24.84 7.60 0.44
N VAL A 37 24.46 8.74 -0.07
CA VAL A 37 23.83 9.83 0.69
C VAL A 37 22.44 9.38 1.14
N PHE A 38 21.75 8.63 0.33
CA PHE A 38 20.49 7.99 0.62
C PHE A 38 20.63 6.89 1.69
N VAL A 39 21.57 5.96 1.54
CA VAL A 39 21.86 4.88 2.50
C VAL A 39 22.50 5.42 3.79
N ARG A 40 23.30 6.47 3.73
CA ARG A 40 23.87 7.16 4.89
C ARG A 40 22.87 8.03 5.64
N ALA A 41 21.81 8.49 4.98
CA ALA A 41 20.72 9.21 5.64
C ALA A 41 19.73 8.27 6.36
N VAL A 42 19.82 6.94 6.11
CA VAL A 42 18.93 5.95 6.74
C VAL A 42 19.55 5.44 8.03
N ASN A 43 18.85 5.61 9.13
CA ASN A 43 19.21 5.06 10.42
C ASN A 43 18.72 3.62 10.55
N TYR A 44 19.65 2.70 10.89
CA TYR A 44 19.36 1.29 11.23
C TYR A 44 19.82 0.92 12.64
N ASP A 45 20.16 1.92 13.46
CA ASP A 45 20.65 1.77 14.81
C ASP A 45 19.65 2.36 15.79
N GLU A 46 19.01 1.53 16.58
CA GLU A 46 18.00 1.93 17.56
C GLU A 46 18.54 2.96 18.57
N ALA A 47 19.84 2.88 18.92
CA ALA A 47 20.47 3.82 19.84
C ALA A 47 20.59 5.26 19.29
N LYS A 48 20.43 5.41 17.98
CA LYS A 48 20.45 6.71 17.28
C LYS A 48 19.07 7.29 17.03
N VAL A 49 18.00 6.59 17.42
CA VAL A 49 16.65 7.16 17.35
C VAL A 49 16.58 8.35 18.32
N ALA A 50 16.35 9.54 17.76
CA ALA A 50 16.26 10.76 18.58
C ALA A 50 15.03 10.69 19.50
N PRO A 51 15.05 11.35 20.66
CA PRO A 51 13.85 11.51 21.47
C PRO A 51 12.75 12.23 20.68
N TYR A 52 11.55 11.67 20.70
CA TYR A 52 10.38 12.24 20.05
C TYR A 52 9.16 12.16 20.97
N ALA A 53 8.18 13.01 20.73
CA ALA A 53 6.90 12.99 21.41
C ALA A 53 5.79 12.69 20.38
N LEU A 54 4.82 11.88 20.77
CA LEU A 54 3.65 11.57 19.97
C LEU A 54 2.46 12.43 20.44
N GLU A 55 1.71 12.91 19.49
CA GLU A 55 0.45 13.60 19.73
C GLU A 55 -0.57 12.60 20.30
N ASN A 56 -1.31 13.01 21.32
CA ASN A 56 -2.35 12.16 21.88
C ASN A 56 -3.56 12.11 20.94
N PRO A 57 -3.97 10.93 20.41
CA PRO A 57 -5.13 10.84 19.53
C PRO A 57 -6.44 11.26 20.21
N LEU A 58 -6.49 11.21 21.55
CA LEU A 58 -7.64 11.59 22.38
C LEU A 58 -7.61 13.05 22.86
N VAL A 59 -6.85 13.91 22.17
CA VAL A 59 -6.81 15.34 22.45
C VAL A 59 -6.88 16.09 21.12
N PHE A 60 -7.80 17.04 20.98
CA PHE A 60 -7.87 17.96 19.83
C PHE A 60 -6.65 18.86 19.76
N THR A 61 -6.38 19.44 18.59
CA THR A 61 -5.26 20.36 18.41
C THR A 61 -5.34 21.60 19.31
N ASP A 62 -6.55 22.01 19.70
CA ASP A 62 -6.81 23.11 20.64
C ASP A 62 -6.73 22.72 22.12
N GLY A 63 -6.41 21.44 22.43
CA GLY A 63 -6.25 20.90 23.78
C GLY A 63 -7.51 20.31 24.43
N HIS A 64 -8.68 20.36 23.79
CA HIS A 64 -9.89 19.71 24.33
C HIS A 64 -9.76 18.19 24.32
N LYS A 65 -10.40 17.54 25.28
CA LYS A 65 -10.43 16.06 25.35
C LYS A 65 -11.43 15.47 24.36
N VAL A 66 -11.04 14.35 23.79
CA VAL A 66 -11.89 13.52 22.94
C VAL A 66 -12.74 12.58 23.83
N THR A 67 -14.01 12.44 23.47
CA THR A 67 -14.98 11.51 24.06
C THR A 67 -15.56 10.63 22.92
N LYS A 68 -16.40 9.65 23.27
CA LYS A 68 -17.12 8.84 22.26
C LYS A 68 -17.97 9.72 21.34
N GLU A 69 -18.61 10.72 21.90
CA GLU A 69 -19.59 11.59 21.23
C GLU A 69 -18.93 12.52 20.19
N ASN A 70 -17.69 13.01 20.49
CA ASN A 70 -16.98 13.96 19.62
C ASN A 70 -15.82 13.32 18.85
N TRP A 71 -15.66 11.99 18.88
CA TRP A 71 -14.62 11.31 18.11
C TRP A 71 -14.71 11.60 16.61
N THR A 72 -15.90 11.70 16.06
CA THR A 72 -16.11 11.99 14.64
C THR A 72 -15.48 13.32 14.23
N GLU A 73 -15.55 14.34 15.08
CA GLU A 73 -14.92 15.65 14.87
C GLU A 73 -13.39 15.54 14.91
N ARG A 74 -12.86 14.81 15.91
CA ARG A 74 -11.41 14.59 16.01
C ARG A 74 -10.86 13.82 14.82
N ARG A 75 -11.58 12.79 14.40
CA ARG A 75 -11.21 12.02 13.19
C ARG A 75 -11.16 12.92 11.94
N LYS A 76 -12.13 13.82 11.76
CA LYS A 76 -12.12 14.80 10.66
C LYS A 76 -10.91 15.74 10.74
N GLU A 77 -10.58 16.22 11.93
CA GLU A 77 -9.41 17.06 12.17
C GLU A 77 -8.11 16.32 11.78
N ILE A 78 -7.95 15.06 12.22
CA ILE A 78 -6.79 14.25 11.87
C ILE A 78 -6.71 14.05 10.34
N LEU A 79 -7.80 13.67 9.70
CA LEU A 79 -7.83 13.49 8.24
C LEU A 79 -7.48 14.77 7.49
N ALA A 80 -7.92 15.93 7.98
CA ALA A 80 -7.58 17.23 7.39
C ALA A 80 -6.08 17.57 7.54
N ILE A 81 -5.47 17.22 8.67
CA ILE A 81 -4.01 17.36 8.87
C ILE A 81 -3.25 16.53 7.85
N PHE A 82 -3.59 15.24 7.71
CA PHE A 82 -2.92 14.34 6.74
C PHE A 82 -3.19 14.74 5.28
N ALA A 83 -4.38 15.25 4.97
CA ALA A 83 -4.70 15.77 3.65
C ALA A 83 -3.84 17.00 3.29
N LYS A 84 -3.63 17.89 4.24
CA LYS A 84 -2.84 19.10 4.05
C LYS A 84 -1.33 18.84 4.00
N GLU A 85 -0.85 17.92 4.84
CA GLU A 85 0.57 17.84 5.17
C GLU A 85 1.27 16.60 4.57
N MET A 86 0.53 15.56 4.14
CA MET A 86 1.15 14.30 3.72
C MET A 86 0.50 13.65 2.50
N TYR A 87 -0.75 13.16 2.62
CA TYR A 87 -1.39 12.35 1.57
C TYR A 87 -2.12 13.16 0.50
N GLY A 88 -2.13 14.50 0.63
CA GLY A 88 -2.86 15.37 -0.28
C GLY A 88 -4.37 15.35 -0.07
N GLN A 89 -5.05 16.26 -0.74
CA GLN A 89 -6.51 16.37 -0.69
C GLN A 89 -7.17 15.07 -1.10
N GLU A 90 -8.31 14.78 -0.51
CA GLU A 90 -9.11 13.65 -0.93
C GLU A 90 -9.63 13.87 -2.36
N PRO A 91 -9.50 12.87 -3.25
CA PRO A 91 -10.09 12.98 -4.57
C PRO A 91 -11.61 13.16 -4.48
N PRO A 92 -12.20 14.07 -5.27
CA PRO A 92 -13.64 14.28 -5.26
C PRO A 92 -14.38 13.03 -5.73
N SER A 93 -15.65 12.93 -5.35
CA SER A 93 -16.56 11.95 -5.91
C SER A 93 -16.60 12.08 -7.43
N PRO A 94 -16.60 10.96 -8.18
CA PRO A 94 -16.69 11.01 -9.63
C PRO A 94 -18.08 11.51 -10.06
N GLU A 95 -18.18 12.02 -11.28
CA GLU A 95 -19.46 12.39 -11.89
C GLU A 95 -20.45 11.20 -11.89
N ALA A 96 -19.95 10.03 -12.26
CA ALA A 96 -20.69 8.76 -12.24
C ALA A 96 -19.73 7.60 -11.99
N VAL A 97 -20.25 6.48 -11.50
CA VAL A 97 -19.56 5.18 -11.52
C VAL A 97 -20.34 4.29 -12.49
N VAL A 98 -19.88 4.21 -13.72
CA VAL A 98 -20.47 3.38 -14.77
C VAL A 98 -19.68 2.08 -14.88
N THR A 99 -20.34 0.94 -14.78
CA THR A 99 -19.74 -0.38 -14.88
C THR A 99 -20.36 -1.18 -16.01
N GLU A 100 -19.54 -1.95 -16.69
CA GLU A 100 -19.94 -2.90 -17.73
C GLU A 100 -19.37 -4.27 -17.41
N LEU A 101 -20.19 -5.29 -17.37
CA LEU A 101 -19.73 -6.67 -17.31
C LEU A 101 -19.15 -7.05 -18.69
N ALA A 102 -17.85 -7.10 -18.78
CA ALA A 102 -17.12 -7.39 -20.02
C ALA A 102 -17.01 -8.89 -20.28
N ASP A 103 -16.94 -9.69 -19.22
CA ASP A 103 -16.85 -11.16 -19.34
C ASP A 103 -17.29 -11.85 -18.04
N GLU A 104 -17.90 -13.04 -18.19
CA GLU A 104 -18.27 -13.93 -17.09
C GLU A 104 -17.92 -15.38 -17.43
N LYS A 105 -17.26 -16.06 -16.48
CA LYS A 105 -16.92 -17.49 -16.58
C LYS A 105 -17.45 -18.22 -15.35
N VAL A 106 -18.50 -19.02 -15.55
CA VAL A 106 -19.01 -19.94 -14.53
C VAL A 106 -18.13 -21.18 -14.47
N GLY A 107 -17.69 -21.55 -13.27
CA GLY A 107 -16.80 -22.70 -13.08
C GLY A 107 -15.31 -22.37 -13.18
N ALA A 108 -14.94 -21.10 -13.11
CA ALA A 108 -13.54 -20.71 -12.94
C ALA A 108 -12.93 -21.30 -11.66
N VAL A 109 -11.58 -21.32 -11.58
CA VAL A 109 -10.81 -21.88 -10.46
C VAL A 109 -11.27 -23.32 -10.17
N ALA A 110 -11.06 -24.21 -11.15
CA ALA A 110 -11.43 -25.64 -11.06
C ALA A 110 -12.89 -25.88 -10.65
N GLY A 111 -13.81 -25.03 -11.08
CA GLY A 111 -15.25 -25.18 -10.79
C GLY A 111 -15.74 -24.46 -9.54
N PHE A 112 -14.86 -23.90 -8.71
CA PHE A 112 -15.22 -23.33 -7.41
C PHE A 112 -15.73 -21.89 -7.46
N ALA A 113 -15.52 -21.15 -8.57
CA ALA A 113 -15.88 -19.74 -8.66
C ALA A 113 -16.73 -19.39 -9.89
N ILE A 114 -17.44 -18.27 -9.78
CA ILE A 114 -17.86 -17.44 -10.89
C ILE A 114 -16.85 -16.31 -10.98
N ARG A 115 -16.12 -16.20 -12.09
CA ARG A 115 -15.24 -15.08 -12.38
C ARG A 115 -16.00 -14.08 -13.25
N ARG A 116 -15.90 -12.79 -12.90
CA ARG A 116 -16.43 -11.68 -13.68
C ARG A 116 -15.35 -10.65 -13.92
N GLN A 117 -15.33 -10.05 -15.09
CA GLN A 117 -14.47 -8.93 -15.45
C GLN A 117 -15.35 -7.73 -15.75
N TYR A 118 -15.06 -6.63 -15.08
CA TYR A 118 -15.80 -5.37 -15.21
C TYR A 118 -14.87 -4.29 -15.72
N ARG A 119 -15.39 -3.48 -16.67
CA ARG A 119 -14.83 -2.17 -17.00
C ARG A 119 -15.54 -1.11 -16.19
N MET A 120 -14.79 -0.18 -15.60
CA MET A 120 -15.33 0.88 -14.77
C MET A 120 -14.86 2.24 -15.27
N TRP A 121 -15.81 3.11 -15.59
CA TRP A 121 -15.59 4.51 -15.97
C TRP A 121 -16.18 5.43 -14.90
N PHE A 122 -15.72 6.68 -14.92
CA PHE A 122 -16.03 7.67 -13.88
C PHE A 122 -16.82 8.88 -14.41
N LYS A 123 -17.27 8.81 -15.68
CA LYS A 123 -18.18 9.74 -16.33
C LYS A 123 -19.35 8.99 -16.95
N ALA A 124 -20.53 9.67 -17.03
CA ALA A 124 -21.73 9.07 -17.54
C ALA A 124 -21.64 8.61 -18.99
N ASP A 125 -20.86 9.32 -19.81
CA ASP A 125 -20.61 9.04 -21.23
C ASP A 125 -19.52 7.98 -21.48
N ARG A 126 -18.94 7.42 -20.41
CA ARG A 126 -17.82 6.45 -20.43
C ARG A 126 -16.53 6.99 -21.06
N SER A 127 -16.38 8.30 -21.16
CA SER A 127 -15.14 8.91 -21.63
C SER A 127 -14.08 8.95 -20.53
N GLY A 128 -12.79 9.02 -20.94
CA GLY A 128 -11.67 9.15 -20.01
C GLY A 128 -11.17 7.83 -19.44
N PRO A 129 -10.58 7.84 -18.25
CA PRO A 129 -9.91 6.68 -17.67
C PRO A 129 -10.91 5.55 -17.37
N CYS A 130 -10.42 4.33 -17.62
CA CYS A 130 -11.13 3.09 -17.36
C CYS A 130 -10.26 2.18 -16.48
N VAL A 131 -10.84 1.61 -15.42
CA VAL A 131 -10.18 0.64 -14.54
C VAL A 131 -10.85 -0.72 -14.70
N ASN A 132 -10.04 -1.77 -14.94
CA ASN A 132 -10.54 -3.13 -15.12
C ASN A 132 -10.53 -3.89 -13.80
N TRP A 133 -11.72 -4.16 -13.28
CA TRP A 133 -11.91 -4.95 -12.07
C TRP A 133 -12.15 -6.41 -12.42
N ILE A 134 -11.50 -7.32 -11.68
CA ILE A 134 -11.79 -8.74 -11.72
C ILE A 134 -12.39 -9.18 -10.39
N VAL A 135 -13.42 -10.04 -10.46
CA VAL A 135 -14.18 -10.51 -9.30
C VAL A 135 -14.29 -12.02 -9.38
N TRP A 136 -14.00 -12.70 -8.28
CA TRP A 136 -14.31 -14.12 -8.10
C TRP A 136 -15.30 -14.27 -6.95
N VAL A 137 -16.44 -14.91 -7.23
CA VAL A 137 -17.47 -15.21 -6.24
C VAL A 137 -17.51 -16.72 -6.02
N PRO A 138 -17.42 -17.24 -4.77
CA PRO A 138 -17.50 -18.67 -4.51
C PRO A 138 -18.87 -19.22 -4.92
N ARG A 139 -18.88 -20.33 -5.70
CA ARG A 139 -20.12 -20.90 -6.22
C ARG A 139 -20.99 -21.57 -5.17
N TYR A 140 -20.38 -22.21 -4.18
CA TYR A 140 -21.03 -23.09 -3.23
C TYR A 140 -21.21 -22.48 -1.84
N ALA A 141 -20.74 -21.27 -1.61
CA ALA A 141 -20.93 -20.57 -0.35
C ALA A 141 -22.38 -20.05 -0.21
N LYS A 142 -22.85 -19.96 1.03
CA LYS A 142 -24.12 -19.29 1.34
C LYS A 142 -23.99 -17.80 1.08
N ARG A 143 -24.80 -17.26 0.19
CA ARG A 143 -24.77 -15.84 -0.24
C ARG A 143 -25.76 -14.99 0.54
N PRO A 144 -25.52 -13.65 0.66
CA PRO A 144 -24.33 -12.93 0.16
C PRO A 144 -23.08 -13.22 1.01
N VAL A 145 -21.93 -13.21 0.35
CA VAL A 145 -20.62 -13.51 0.97
C VAL A 145 -19.82 -12.25 1.29
N PRO A 146 -18.91 -12.26 2.28
CA PRO A 146 -17.94 -11.19 2.49
C PRO A 146 -16.99 -11.07 1.29
N VAL A 147 -16.32 -9.92 1.17
CA VAL A 147 -15.41 -9.64 0.05
C VAL A 147 -14.08 -9.10 0.52
N ILE A 148 -13.00 -9.60 -0.08
CA ILE A 148 -11.64 -9.04 0.08
C ILE A 148 -11.32 -8.22 -1.19
N LEU A 149 -10.97 -6.93 -0.99
CA LEU A 149 -10.59 -6.00 -2.04
C LEU A 149 -9.11 -5.64 -1.90
N PHE A 150 -8.38 -5.69 -3.01
CA PHE A 150 -7.00 -5.22 -3.07
C PHE A 150 -6.62 -4.75 -4.48
N LEU A 151 -5.61 -3.88 -4.57
CA LEU A 151 -4.97 -3.56 -5.85
C LEU A 151 -3.79 -4.50 -6.05
N ASN A 152 -3.57 -4.95 -7.30
CA ASN A 152 -2.42 -5.77 -7.67
C ASN A 152 -1.36 -4.94 -8.44
N PHE A 153 -0.12 -5.45 -8.47
CA PHE A 153 1.03 -4.72 -8.99
C PHE A 153 1.20 -4.78 -10.51
N ARG A 154 0.69 -5.81 -11.18
CA ARG A 154 1.15 -6.10 -12.54
C ARG A 154 0.05 -6.44 -13.54
N GLY A 155 -1.18 -6.54 -13.07
CA GLY A 155 -2.33 -6.85 -13.90
C GLY A 155 -3.08 -8.09 -13.44
N ASN A 156 -4.37 -8.12 -13.76
CA ASN A 156 -5.26 -9.19 -13.32
C ASN A 156 -4.88 -10.58 -13.86
N HIS A 157 -4.21 -10.63 -15.02
CA HIS A 157 -3.75 -11.88 -15.64
C HIS A 157 -2.64 -12.60 -14.85
N GLU A 158 -1.88 -11.88 -13.99
CA GLU A 158 -0.87 -12.51 -13.13
C GLU A 158 -1.49 -13.22 -11.91
N LEU A 159 -2.74 -12.91 -11.55
CA LEU A 159 -3.38 -13.47 -10.36
C LEU A 159 -3.68 -14.95 -10.48
N VAL A 160 -4.13 -15.40 -11.64
CA VAL A 160 -4.45 -16.82 -11.92
C VAL A 160 -4.12 -17.19 -13.36
N PRO A 161 -3.83 -18.48 -13.67
CA PRO A 161 -3.50 -18.95 -15.02
C PRO A 161 -4.77 -19.15 -15.87
N ASP A 162 -5.55 -18.09 -16.08
CA ASP A 162 -6.77 -18.10 -16.88
C ASP A 162 -6.55 -17.27 -18.14
N GLU A 163 -6.61 -17.94 -19.33
CA GLU A 163 -6.32 -17.34 -20.63
C GLU A 163 -7.38 -16.29 -21.04
N ASP A 164 -8.59 -16.38 -20.51
CA ASP A 164 -9.65 -15.41 -20.77
C ASP A 164 -9.44 -14.05 -20.04
N ILE A 165 -8.44 -13.93 -19.17
CA ILE A 165 -8.09 -12.67 -18.53
C ILE A 165 -7.11 -11.91 -19.43
N PRO A 166 -7.46 -10.76 -20.00
CA PRO A 166 -6.58 -10.01 -20.87
C PRO A 166 -5.29 -9.56 -20.16
N VAL A 167 -4.19 -9.61 -20.91
CA VAL A 167 -2.94 -8.96 -20.45
C VAL A 167 -3.18 -7.46 -20.35
N MET A 168 -2.80 -6.87 -19.24
CA MET A 168 -2.95 -5.44 -18.99
C MET A 168 -2.16 -4.61 -20.01
N THR A 169 -2.76 -3.58 -20.55
CA THR A 169 -2.16 -2.70 -21.56
C THR A 169 -1.65 -1.36 -21.00
N ALA A 170 -1.98 -1.02 -19.77
CA ALA A 170 -1.48 0.17 -19.12
C ALA A 170 0.04 0.06 -18.84
N TRP A 171 0.67 1.20 -18.57
CA TRP A 171 2.05 1.21 -18.09
C TRP A 171 2.15 0.39 -16.79
N SER A 172 3.18 -0.43 -16.67
CA SER A 172 3.42 -1.24 -15.48
C SER A 172 4.90 -1.24 -15.12
N ARG A 173 5.20 -1.31 -13.83
CA ARG A 173 6.53 -1.66 -13.35
C ARG A 173 6.77 -3.15 -13.58
N THR A 174 7.15 -3.51 -14.79
CA THR A 174 7.38 -4.91 -15.14
C THR A 174 8.67 -5.46 -14.53
N ARG A 175 8.73 -6.77 -14.27
CA ARG A 175 9.96 -7.48 -13.89
C ARG A 175 11.00 -7.45 -15.01
N GLU A 176 10.55 -7.45 -16.25
CA GLU A 176 11.39 -7.24 -17.41
C GLU A 176 11.43 -5.76 -17.73
N LYS A 177 12.64 -5.23 -17.90
CA LYS A 177 12.83 -3.88 -18.43
C LYS A 177 12.48 -3.88 -19.92
N THR A 178 11.18 -4.01 -20.21
CA THR A 178 10.73 -3.82 -21.59
C THR A 178 10.78 -2.34 -21.92
N PRO A 179 11.18 -1.95 -23.13
CA PRO A 179 11.26 -0.53 -23.53
C PRO A 179 9.96 0.24 -23.34
N ASN A 180 8.83 -0.48 -23.28
CA ASN A 180 7.50 0.11 -23.23
C ASN A 180 6.80 -0.08 -21.88
N HIS A 181 7.45 -0.63 -20.86
CA HIS A 181 6.81 -0.90 -19.55
C HIS A 181 5.44 -1.58 -19.68
N ARG A 182 5.35 -2.60 -20.55
CA ARG A 182 4.12 -3.37 -20.77
C ARG A 182 4.14 -4.67 -19.99
N ALA A 183 3.00 -5.07 -19.48
CA ALA A 183 2.82 -6.39 -18.89
C ALA A 183 3.08 -7.48 -19.93
N SER A 184 3.52 -8.64 -19.49
CA SER A 184 3.89 -9.77 -20.35
C SER A 184 3.00 -10.98 -20.08
N GLU A 185 2.57 -11.63 -21.14
CA GLU A 185 1.85 -12.92 -21.10
C GLU A 185 2.63 -14.01 -20.35
N ARG A 186 3.97 -13.92 -20.37
CA ARG A 186 4.87 -14.87 -19.69
C ARG A 186 4.57 -15.03 -18.19
N TYR A 187 4.02 -14.02 -17.55
CA TYR A 187 3.75 -14.02 -16.10
C TYR A 187 2.30 -14.32 -15.76
N ARG A 188 1.52 -14.83 -16.73
CA ARG A 188 0.15 -15.26 -16.47
C ARG A 188 0.11 -16.28 -15.34
N GLY A 189 -0.70 -16.00 -14.30
CA GLY A 189 -0.85 -16.86 -13.14
C GLY A 189 0.38 -16.95 -12.23
N ASP A 190 1.38 -16.07 -12.39
CA ASP A 190 2.62 -16.11 -11.61
C ASP A 190 2.38 -16.02 -10.09
N MET A 191 1.31 -15.36 -9.65
CA MET A 191 0.94 -15.27 -8.22
C MET A 191 0.39 -16.60 -7.66
N GLN A 192 0.23 -17.65 -8.47
CA GLN A 192 -0.07 -19.01 -8.01
C GLN A 192 1.18 -19.83 -7.68
N ASN A 193 2.38 -19.34 -8.04
CA ASN A 193 3.63 -20.00 -7.68
C ASN A 193 3.93 -19.78 -6.18
N PRO A 194 3.97 -20.85 -5.35
CA PRO A 194 4.18 -20.73 -3.92
C PRO A 194 5.59 -20.26 -3.53
N GLU A 195 6.55 -20.29 -4.45
CA GLU A 195 7.91 -19.81 -4.22
C GLU A 195 8.03 -18.27 -4.32
N ASN A 196 7.00 -17.60 -4.82
CA ASN A 196 6.99 -16.16 -4.89
C ASN A 196 6.77 -15.54 -3.51
N ALA A 197 7.41 -14.39 -3.25
CA ALA A 197 7.17 -13.62 -2.03
C ALA A 197 5.73 -13.09 -1.93
N THR A 198 5.07 -12.89 -3.08
CA THR A 198 3.66 -12.53 -3.15
C THR A 198 2.90 -13.64 -3.85
N VAL A 199 1.97 -14.24 -3.12
CA VAL A 199 1.09 -15.30 -3.62
C VAL A 199 -0.37 -14.89 -3.50
N PHE A 200 -1.22 -15.50 -4.32
CA PHE A 200 -2.66 -15.32 -4.26
C PHE A 200 -3.34 -16.69 -4.15
N PRO A 201 -3.57 -17.22 -2.93
CA PRO A 201 -4.12 -18.54 -2.71
C PRO A 201 -5.64 -18.56 -2.93
N ILE A 202 -6.07 -18.24 -4.15
CA ILE A 202 -7.48 -18.02 -4.50
C ILE A 202 -8.37 -19.19 -4.11
N GLY A 203 -7.90 -20.43 -4.26
CA GLY A 203 -8.66 -21.62 -3.87
C GLY A 203 -8.99 -21.63 -2.38
N THR A 204 -8.02 -21.27 -1.53
CA THR A 204 -8.19 -21.18 -0.07
C THR A 204 -9.17 -20.05 0.30
N VAL A 205 -9.04 -18.89 -0.32
CA VAL A 205 -9.91 -17.72 -0.05
C VAL A 205 -11.37 -18.04 -0.43
N LEU A 206 -11.57 -18.64 -1.60
CA LEU A 206 -12.91 -19.05 -2.06
C LEU A 206 -13.51 -20.17 -1.17
N ALA A 207 -12.70 -21.16 -0.78
CA ALA A 207 -13.15 -22.25 0.10
C ALA A 207 -13.57 -21.73 1.48
N ARG A 208 -12.95 -20.63 1.95
CA ARG A 208 -13.32 -19.94 3.20
C ARG A 208 -14.60 -19.10 3.05
N GLY A 209 -15.14 -18.97 1.84
CA GLY A 209 -16.41 -18.30 1.57
C GLY A 209 -16.28 -16.81 1.26
N TYR A 210 -15.09 -16.30 0.97
CA TYR A 210 -14.88 -14.92 0.55
C TYR A 210 -14.97 -14.76 -0.97
N ALA A 211 -15.66 -13.72 -1.42
CA ALA A 211 -15.44 -13.18 -2.75
C ALA A 211 -14.12 -12.38 -2.75
N VAL A 212 -13.51 -12.27 -3.92
CA VAL A 212 -12.28 -11.50 -4.10
C VAL A 212 -12.45 -10.52 -5.24
N MET A 213 -11.99 -9.28 -5.04
CA MET A 213 -11.97 -8.24 -6.06
C MET A 213 -10.59 -7.63 -6.17
N SER A 214 -10.11 -7.48 -7.41
CA SER A 214 -8.82 -6.83 -7.66
C SER A 214 -8.83 -6.00 -8.94
N ALA A 215 -7.97 -4.99 -8.98
CA ALA A 215 -7.63 -4.21 -10.17
C ALA A 215 -6.14 -3.87 -10.13
N CYS A 216 -5.53 -3.60 -11.29
CA CYS A 216 -4.16 -3.15 -11.31
C CYS A 216 -4.05 -1.67 -10.94
N TYR A 217 -3.22 -1.35 -9.97
CA TYR A 217 -3.02 0.03 -9.51
C TYR A 217 -2.48 0.96 -10.61
N CYS A 218 -1.72 0.42 -11.57
CA CYS A 218 -1.19 1.20 -12.69
C CYS A 218 -2.27 1.64 -13.70
N GLU A 219 -3.43 0.96 -13.74
CA GLU A 219 -4.59 1.43 -14.52
C GLU A 219 -5.25 2.65 -13.84
N VAL A 220 -5.10 2.77 -12.53
CA VAL A 220 -5.55 3.95 -11.78
C VAL A 220 -4.61 5.11 -12.02
N SER A 221 -3.32 4.91 -11.77
CA SER A 221 -2.26 5.88 -12.04
C SER A 221 -0.91 5.17 -12.12
N PRO A 222 -0.05 5.48 -13.10
CA PRO A 222 1.29 4.95 -13.18
C PRO A 222 2.13 5.24 -11.95
N ASP A 223 3.11 4.37 -11.68
CA ASP A 223 4.01 4.48 -10.53
C ASP A 223 5.49 4.38 -10.94
N PRO A 224 6.01 5.36 -11.69
CA PRO A 224 7.40 5.38 -12.13
C PRO A 224 8.34 5.64 -10.95
N GLU A 225 9.47 4.93 -10.90
CA GLU A 225 10.56 5.30 -10.00
C GLU A 225 11.34 6.49 -10.56
N GLN A 226 11.98 7.25 -9.67
CA GLN A 226 12.81 8.41 -10.06
C GLN A 226 13.91 8.05 -11.07
N LYS A 227 14.46 6.83 -10.99
CA LYS A 227 15.47 6.34 -11.95
C LYS A 227 14.92 6.02 -13.35
N GLU A 228 13.61 5.90 -13.49
CA GLU A 228 12.91 5.54 -14.74
C GLU A 228 12.46 6.77 -15.51
N ALA A 229 12.37 7.92 -14.82
CA ALA A 229 12.06 9.21 -15.40
C ALA A 229 12.74 10.33 -14.60
N PRO A 230 13.23 11.40 -15.21
CA PRO A 230 13.67 12.59 -14.50
C PRO A 230 12.58 13.11 -13.56
N PRO A 231 12.89 13.80 -12.44
CA PRO A 231 11.90 14.23 -11.45
C PRO A 231 10.72 15.01 -12.03
N TYR A 232 10.97 15.85 -13.04
CA TYR A 232 9.92 16.60 -13.73
C TYR A 232 9.04 15.73 -14.63
N GLU A 233 9.61 14.70 -15.27
CA GLU A 233 8.87 13.73 -16.09
C GLU A 233 8.13 12.72 -15.23
N GLN A 234 8.72 12.26 -14.13
CA GLN A 234 8.05 11.43 -13.13
C GLN A 234 6.77 12.11 -12.65
N GLY A 235 6.86 13.39 -12.25
CA GLY A 235 5.70 14.14 -11.79
C GLY A 235 4.63 14.32 -12.88
N LYS A 236 5.03 14.48 -14.15
CA LYS A 236 4.12 14.59 -15.28
C LYS A 236 3.41 13.28 -15.58
N PHE A 237 4.16 12.18 -15.59
CA PHE A 237 3.66 10.87 -15.96
C PHE A 237 2.85 10.21 -14.84
N ALA A 238 3.29 10.35 -13.58
CA ALA A 238 2.60 9.79 -12.42
C ALA A 238 1.20 10.38 -12.18
N TYR A 239 0.92 11.57 -12.75
CA TYR A 239 -0.38 12.23 -12.63
C TYR A 239 -1.23 12.10 -13.89
N THR A 240 -1.25 10.91 -14.48
CA THR A 240 -2.12 10.50 -15.58
C THR A 240 -3.14 9.45 -15.09
N GLY A 241 -3.92 8.86 -15.98
CA GLY A 241 -5.00 7.93 -15.61
C GLY A 241 -6.14 8.68 -14.92
N VAL A 242 -6.56 8.25 -13.74
CA VAL A 242 -7.71 8.87 -13.04
C VAL A 242 -7.48 10.35 -12.68
N PHE A 243 -6.25 10.85 -12.70
CA PHE A 243 -5.97 12.27 -12.50
C PHE A 243 -6.59 13.16 -13.59
N GLU A 244 -6.87 12.62 -14.78
CA GLU A 244 -7.57 13.33 -15.84
C GLU A 244 -8.99 13.76 -15.45
N LEU A 245 -9.58 13.10 -14.46
CA LEU A 245 -10.91 13.44 -13.92
C LEU A 245 -10.92 14.73 -13.11
N TRP A 246 -9.77 15.11 -12.53
CA TRP A 246 -9.67 16.21 -11.55
C TRP A 246 -9.09 17.49 -12.14
N GLY A 247 -8.92 17.52 -13.45
CA GLY A 247 -8.42 18.67 -14.18
C GLY A 247 -6.92 18.92 -13.99
N ARG A 248 -6.47 20.10 -14.40
CA ARG A 248 -5.05 20.44 -14.34
C ARG A 248 -4.58 20.61 -12.91
N ARG A 249 -3.47 19.93 -12.56
CA ARG A 249 -2.81 20.06 -11.27
C ARG A 249 -2.43 21.52 -10.97
N ASN A 250 -2.80 22.00 -9.80
CA ASN A 250 -2.42 23.35 -9.36
C ASN A 250 -1.06 23.32 -8.66
N ASN A 251 -0.02 23.72 -9.37
CA ASN A 251 1.37 23.69 -8.85
C ASN A 251 1.63 24.73 -7.74
N SER A 252 0.72 25.70 -7.52
CA SER A 252 0.84 26.65 -6.39
C SER A 252 0.36 26.06 -5.06
N ARG A 253 -0.32 24.90 -5.09
CA ARG A 253 -0.77 24.20 -3.88
C ARG A 253 0.28 23.17 -3.45
N SER A 254 0.52 23.12 -2.14
CA SER A 254 1.39 22.09 -1.56
C SER A 254 0.67 20.79 -1.20
N ASP A 255 -0.67 20.77 -1.23
CA ASP A 255 -1.55 19.70 -0.77
C ASP A 255 -2.36 19.04 -1.91
N ASN A 256 -1.85 19.04 -3.13
CA ASN A 256 -2.50 18.39 -4.27
C ASN A 256 -2.77 16.90 -4.02
N ILE A 257 -3.79 16.35 -4.68
CA ILE A 257 -4.07 14.91 -4.73
C ILE A 257 -2.80 14.14 -5.12
N THR A 258 -2.55 13.03 -4.47
CA THR A 258 -1.35 12.20 -4.62
C THR A 258 -1.68 10.85 -5.25
N ALA A 259 -0.65 10.13 -5.72
CA ALA A 259 -0.84 8.79 -6.27
C ALA A 259 -1.41 7.81 -5.21
N LEU A 260 -0.90 7.87 -3.96
CA LEU A 260 -1.48 7.08 -2.85
C LEU A 260 -2.95 7.41 -2.62
N GLY A 261 -3.30 8.70 -2.67
CA GLY A 261 -4.70 9.16 -2.56
C GLY A 261 -5.58 8.63 -3.70
N ALA A 262 -5.06 8.62 -4.94
CA ALA A 262 -5.75 8.11 -6.11
C ALA A 262 -5.97 6.58 -6.03
N TRP A 263 -4.97 5.82 -5.59
CA TRP A 263 -5.09 4.36 -5.42
C TRP A 263 -6.08 4.01 -4.30
N GLY A 264 -6.05 4.73 -3.17
CA GLY A 264 -7.05 4.57 -2.10
C GLY A 264 -8.46 4.89 -2.57
N TRP A 265 -8.63 5.97 -3.34
CA TRP A 265 -9.90 6.34 -3.95
C TRP A 265 -10.43 5.24 -4.89
N ALA A 266 -9.58 4.61 -5.68
CA ALA A 266 -9.97 3.51 -6.56
C ALA A 266 -10.50 2.30 -5.78
N LEU A 267 -9.94 1.98 -4.61
CA LEU A 267 -10.47 0.93 -3.72
C LEU A 267 -11.89 1.25 -3.26
N SER A 268 -12.19 2.50 -2.91
CA SER A 268 -13.57 2.94 -2.60
C SER A 268 -14.50 2.78 -3.81
N ARG A 269 -14.02 3.04 -5.03
CA ARG A 269 -14.81 2.77 -6.25
C ARG A 269 -15.02 1.29 -6.50
N GLY A 270 -14.02 0.45 -6.16
CA GLY A 270 -14.19 -1.01 -6.14
C GLY A 270 -15.29 -1.46 -5.17
N LEU A 271 -15.38 -0.82 -4.01
CA LEU A 271 -16.46 -1.09 -3.05
C LEU A 271 -17.84 -0.67 -3.59
N ASP A 272 -17.92 0.42 -4.38
CA ASP A 272 -19.16 0.80 -5.08
C ASP A 272 -19.61 -0.30 -6.07
N LEU A 273 -18.67 -0.95 -6.75
CA LEU A 273 -18.97 -2.10 -7.61
C LEU A 273 -19.41 -3.32 -6.77
N ALA A 274 -18.68 -3.63 -5.68
CA ALA A 274 -19.03 -4.73 -4.79
C ALA A 274 -20.48 -4.63 -4.30
N ALA A 275 -20.92 -3.43 -3.94
CA ALA A 275 -22.28 -3.18 -3.46
C ALA A 275 -23.38 -3.40 -4.52
N ARG A 276 -23.02 -3.50 -5.80
CA ARG A 276 -23.94 -3.78 -6.92
C ARG A 276 -23.98 -5.25 -7.32
N ILE A 277 -23.12 -6.09 -6.75
CA ILE A 277 -23.07 -7.52 -7.03
C ILE A 277 -23.94 -8.25 -6.00
N PRO A 278 -25.07 -8.85 -6.39
CA PRO A 278 -26.02 -9.40 -5.42
C PRO A 278 -25.49 -10.51 -4.52
N GLU A 279 -24.46 -11.21 -4.98
CA GLU A 279 -23.83 -12.30 -4.24
C GLU A 279 -22.83 -11.82 -3.15
N ILE A 280 -22.54 -10.51 -3.10
CA ILE A 280 -21.57 -9.91 -2.19
C ILE A 280 -22.25 -9.07 -1.12
N ASP A 281 -21.93 -9.26 0.14
CA ASP A 281 -22.25 -8.33 1.22
C ASP A 281 -21.10 -7.32 1.40
N ALA A 282 -21.21 -6.19 0.70
CA ALA A 282 -20.19 -5.13 0.75
C ALA A 282 -20.00 -4.51 2.15
N ARG A 283 -20.95 -4.69 3.09
CA ARG A 283 -20.81 -4.28 4.49
C ARG A 283 -19.82 -5.18 5.25
N LYS A 284 -19.50 -6.35 4.69
CA LYS A 284 -18.51 -7.31 5.18
C LYS A 284 -17.25 -7.27 4.31
N SER A 285 -16.77 -6.07 4.02
CA SER A 285 -15.60 -5.84 3.17
C SER A 285 -14.31 -5.82 3.99
N VAL A 286 -13.30 -6.47 3.45
CA VAL A 286 -11.92 -6.40 3.89
C VAL A 286 -11.12 -5.68 2.83
N VAL A 287 -10.40 -4.63 3.19
CA VAL A 287 -9.45 -3.98 2.28
C VAL A 287 -8.02 -4.31 2.72
N THR A 288 -7.22 -4.78 1.77
CA THR A 288 -5.82 -5.16 2.02
C THR A 288 -4.91 -4.73 0.88
N GLY A 289 -3.63 -4.93 1.04
CA GLY A 289 -2.60 -4.66 0.05
C GLY A 289 -1.22 -4.85 0.66
N CYS A 290 -0.19 -4.83 -0.18
CA CYS A 290 1.20 -4.96 0.25
C CYS A 290 1.99 -3.71 -0.08
N SER A 291 2.94 -3.31 0.80
CA SER A 291 3.85 -2.21 0.52
C SER A 291 3.07 -0.90 0.25
N ARG A 292 3.37 -0.20 -0.84
CA ARG A 292 2.63 1.00 -1.29
C ARG A 292 1.13 0.79 -1.45
N LEU A 293 0.71 -0.41 -1.81
CA LEU A 293 -0.73 -0.74 -1.95
C LEU A 293 -1.38 -1.01 -0.59
N ALA A 294 -0.60 -1.36 0.43
CA ALA A 294 -1.05 -1.37 1.82
C ALA A 294 -1.27 0.06 2.35
N LYS A 295 -0.39 1.02 1.99
CA LYS A 295 -0.60 2.44 2.26
C LYS A 295 -1.91 2.93 1.61
N ALA A 296 -2.17 2.53 0.36
CA ALA A 296 -3.42 2.84 -0.35
C ALA A 296 -4.65 2.22 0.33
N ALA A 297 -4.55 0.97 0.80
CA ALA A 297 -5.61 0.29 1.53
C ALA A 297 -5.93 0.99 2.87
N LEU A 298 -4.88 1.41 3.60
CA LEU A 298 -5.03 2.18 4.83
C LEU A 298 -5.69 3.54 4.58
N ILE A 299 -5.29 4.24 3.51
CA ILE A 299 -5.91 5.52 3.10
C ILE A 299 -7.38 5.32 2.72
N ALA A 300 -7.69 4.26 1.97
CA ALA A 300 -9.07 3.91 1.64
C ALA A 300 -9.91 3.70 2.91
N ALA A 301 -9.43 2.85 3.83
CA ALA A 301 -10.14 2.56 5.08
C ALA A 301 -10.26 3.79 5.99
N ALA A 302 -9.21 4.62 6.09
CA ALA A 302 -9.24 5.82 6.91
C ALA A 302 -10.24 6.87 6.37
N ARG A 303 -10.42 6.98 5.06
CA ARG A 303 -11.31 7.96 4.42
C ARG A 303 -12.73 7.43 4.21
N ASP A 304 -12.88 6.13 3.91
CA ASP A 304 -14.17 5.50 3.59
C ASP A 304 -14.59 4.54 4.71
N GLU A 305 -15.55 4.97 5.51
CA GLU A 305 -16.03 4.22 6.68
C GLU A 305 -16.84 2.96 6.33
N ARG A 306 -17.14 2.74 5.06
CA ARG A 306 -17.84 1.53 4.58
C ARG A 306 -16.98 0.26 4.63
N PHE A 307 -15.65 0.38 4.59
CA PHE A 307 -14.77 -0.76 4.79
C PHE A 307 -14.88 -1.28 6.22
N ALA A 308 -15.19 -2.56 6.36
CA ALA A 308 -15.39 -3.18 7.67
C ALA A 308 -14.08 -3.54 8.37
N VAL A 309 -13.11 -4.02 7.62
CA VAL A 309 -11.81 -4.49 8.08
C VAL A 309 -10.73 -3.91 7.18
N CYS A 310 -9.65 -3.42 7.78
CA CYS A 310 -8.44 -2.98 7.08
C CYS A 310 -7.26 -3.86 7.49
N VAL A 311 -6.54 -4.42 6.51
CA VAL A 311 -5.36 -5.23 6.76
C VAL A 311 -4.19 -4.73 5.89
N PRO A 312 -3.48 -3.68 6.29
CA PRO A 312 -2.28 -3.22 5.60
C PRO A 312 -1.11 -4.17 5.88
N CYS A 313 -0.52 -4.76 4.82
CA CYS A 313 0.59 -5.69 4.93
C CYS A 313 1.90 -5.02 4.51
N GLN A 314 2.90 -4.99 5.40
CA GLN A 314 4.28 -4.56 5.13
C GLN A 314 4.35 -3.18 4.49
N THR A 315 3.80 -2.17 5.13
CA THR A 315 3.63 -0.84 4.53
C THR A 315 4.94 -0.09 4.30
N GLY A 316 5.92 -0.23 5.18
CA GLY A 316 7.10 0.63 5.23
C GLY A 316 6.78 2.07 5.64
N GLY A 317 7.75 2.94 5.56
CA GLY A 317 7.64 4.36 5.92
C GLY A 317 6.47 5.05 5.23
N GLY A 318 5.93 6.10 5.84
CA GLY A 318 4.73 6.79 5.35
C GLY A 318 3.48 5.91 5.24
N GLY A 319 3.49 4.77 5.92
CA GLY A 319 2.37 3.85 6.05
C GLY A 319 2.00 3.66 7.52
N VAL A 320 2.49 2.58 8.14
CA VAL A 320 2.25 2.26 9.55
C VAL A 320 3.37 2.73 10.49
N PRO A 321 4.67 2.55 10.16
CA PRO A 321 5.76 2.91 11.07
C PRO A 321 5.74 4.39 11.46
N LEU A 322 6.12 4.69 12.70
CA LEU A 322 6.25 6.06 13.18
C LEU A 322 7.35 6.82 12.42
N ALA A 323 6.98 7.89 11.72
CA ALA A 323 7.91 8.71 10.95
C ALA A 323 8.90 9.48 11.83
N LYS A 324 8.50 9.88 13.05
CA LYS A 324 9.35 10.59 14.03
C LYS A 324 10.52 9.76 14.54
N ARG A 325 10.50 8.44 14.35
CA ARG A 325 11.65 7.58 14.69
C ARG A 325 12.84 7.78 13.75
N ASP A 326 12.58 8.30 12.55
CA ASP A 326 13.59 8.50 11.51
C ASP A 326 14.47 7.25 11.32
N TYR A 327 13.83 6.09 11.23
CA TYR A 327 14.45 4.78 11.17
C TYR A 327 13.99 4.04 9.91
N GLY A 328 14.88 3.32 9.24
CA GLY A 328 14.55 2.58 8.02
C GLY A 328 14.11 3.50 6.87
N GLU A 329 13.03 3.15 6.17
CA GLU A 329 12.43 3.98 5.12
C GLU A 329 11.86 5.26 5.76
N ASN A 330 12.59 6.35 5.65
CA ASN A 330 12.27 7.61 6.31
C ASN A 330 11.67 8.64 5.34
N VAL A 331 11.20 9.77 5.90
CA VAL A 331 10.56 10.88 5.15
C VAL A 331 11.44 11.39 4.00
N SER A 332 12.76 11.51 4.22
CA SER A 332 13.70 11.94 3.17
C SER A 332 13.76 10.95 2.01
N THR A 333 13.84 9.67 2.35
CA THR A 333 13.86 8.55 1.40
C THR A 333 12.62 8.54 0.52
N GLU A 334 11.45 8.62 1.14
CA GLU A 334 10.16 8.59 0.46
C GLU A 334 9.99 9.76 -0.50
N ASN A 335 10.30 10.98 -0.06
CA ASN A 335 10.21 12.17 -0.91
C ASN A 335 11.18 12.15 -2.08
N ARG A 336 12.35 11.52 -1.93
CA ARG A 336 13.33 11.39 -3.04
C ARG A 336 12.94 10.32 -4.04
N MET A 337 12.52 9.14 -3.55
CA MET A 337 12.23 8.02 -4.45
C MET A 337 10.84 8.11 -5.08
N PHE A 338 9.87 8.60 -4.35
CA PHE A 338 8.46 8.51 -4.67
C PHE A 338 7.71 9.82 -4.39
N ALA A 339 8.26 10.94 -4.86
CA ALA A 339 7.69 12.27 -4.64
C ALA A 339 6.20 12.39 -5.04
N HIS A 340 5.72 11.55 -5.96
CA HIS A 340 4.32 11.53 -6.38
C HIS A 340 3.37 10.81 -5.40
N TRP A 341 3.92 10.04 -4.44
CA TRP A 341 3.10 9.38 -3.42
C TRP A 341 2.57 10.35 -2.37
N TYR A 342 3.30 11.43 -2.14
CA TYR A 342 3.00 12.41 -1.09
C TYR A 342 2.77 13.80 -1.69
N CYS A 343 2.09 14.65 -0.95
CA CYS A 343 1.97 16.04 -1.34
C CYS A 343 3.26 16.82 -1.05
N ALA A 344 3.47 17.94 -1.75
CA ALA A 344 4.70 18.73 -1.64
C ALA A 344 4.95 19.26 -0.21
N ALA A 345 3.91 19.42 0.61
CA ALA A 345 4.03 19.85 1.99
C ALA A 345 4.83 18.84 2.85
N TYR A 346 4.78 17.56 2.54
CA TYR A 346 5.46 16.52 3.33
C TYR A 346 6.98 16.63 3.29
N ALA A 347 7.54 17.13 2.19
CA ALA A 347 8.99 17.24 2.02
C ALA A 347 9.67 18.16 3.05
N LYS A 348 8.95 19.12 3.63
CA LYS A 348 9.51 20.03 4.64
C LYS A 348 9.92 19.35 5.96
N TYR A 349 9.43 18.11 6.18
CA TYR A 349 9.74 17.33 7.38
C TYR A 349 10.92 16.36 7.20
N ALA A 350 11.54 16.34 6.02
CA ALA A 350 12.55 15.36 5.64
C ALA A 350 13.87 15.44 6.44
N GLU A 351 14.21 16.62 6.97
CA GLU A 351 15.49 16.83 7.67
C GLU A 351 15.44 16.44 9.15
N ASP A 352 14.33 16.71 9.84
CA ASP A 352 14.18 16.40 11.27
C ASP A 352 12.72 16.09 11.62
N PRO A 353 12.21 14.91 11.20
CA PRO A 353 10.82 14.55 11.46
C PRO A 353 10.51 14.44 12.95
N ALA A 354 11.50 14.07 13.79
CA ALA A 354 11.32 13.93 15.23
C ALA A 354 10.83 15.21 15.90
N ARG A 355 11.31 16.38 15.42
CA ARG A 355 11.00 17.68 15.99
C ARG A 355 9.99 18.48 15.19
N THR A 356 9.97 18.32 13.87
CA THR A 356 9.21 19.20 12.98
C THR A 356 7.87 18.67 12.56
N LEU A 357 7.67 17.33 12.59
CA LEU A 357 6.42 16.70 12.19
C LEU A 357 5.33 16.90 13.26
N PRO A 358 4.22 17.60 12.96
CA PRO A 358 3.18 17.92 13.95
C PRO A 358 2.12 16.82 14.09
N PHE A 359 2.37 15.63 13.53
CA PHE A 359 1.54 14.43 13.58
C PHE A 359 2.43 13.20 13.45
N ASP A 360 1.87 12.00 13.63
CA ASP A 360 2.55 10.77 13.21
C ASP A 360 1.51 9.70 12.85
N GLN A 361 1.96 8.60 12.25
CA GLN A 361 1.15 7.56 11.61
C GLN A 361 0.08 6.96 12.52
N HIS A 362 0.35 6.83 13.83
CA HIS A 362 -0.64 6.36 14.81
C HIS A 362 -1.96 7.14 14.79
N LEU A 363 -1.91 8.46 14.51
CA LEU A 363 -3.13 9.25 14.37
C LEU A 363 -3.95 8.82 13.14
N PHE A 364 -3.26 8.51 12.04
CA PHE A 364 -3.95 8.06 10.82
C PHE A 364 -4.54 6.66 10.98
N LEU A 365 -3.81 5.75 11.66
CA LEU A 365 -4.34 4.45 12.03
C LEU A 365 -5.61 4.59 12.87
N ALA A 366 -5.60 5.48 13.85
CA ALA A 366 -6.75 5.75 14.69
C ALA A 366 -8.02 6.15 13.91
N CYS A 367 -7.87 6.74 12.71
CA CYS A 367 -9.01 7.07 11.84
C CYS A 367 -9.78 5.83 11.32
N VAL A 368 -9.23 4.62 11.45
CA VAL A 368 -9.95 3.38 11.14
C VAL A 368 -10.95 3.01 12.23
N ALA A 369 -10.67 3.38 13.50
CA ALA A 369 -11.54 3.07 14.62
C ALA A 369 -12.98 3.64 14.44
N PRO A 370 -14.02 2.96 14.91
CA PRO A 370 -14.05 1.71 15.70
C PRO A 370 -13.98 0.43 14.86
N ARG A 371 -13.76 0.54 13.54
CA ARG A 371 -13.66 -0.60 12.62
C ARG A 371 -12.38 -1.37 12.88
N ALA A 372 -12.30 -2.60 12.36
CA ALA A 372 -11.19 -3.48 12.66
C ALA A 372 -9.95 -3.16 11.81
N LEU A 373 -8.78 -3.18 12.46
CA LEU A 373 -7.47 -2.98 11.87
C LEU A 373 -6.53 -4.09 12.33
N LEU A 374 -6.00 -4.88 11.40
CA LEU A 374 -4.88 -5.78 11.64
C LEU A 374 -3.67 -5.30 10.82
N VAL A 375 -2.58 -4.95 11.47
CA VAL A 375 -1.32 -4.64 10.79
C VAL A 375 -0.50 -5.90 10.66
N GLU A 376 -0.18 -6.28 9.44
CA GLU A 376 0.75 -7.36 9.12
C GLU A 376 2.12 -6.75 8.81
N GLY A 377 3.00 -6.72 9.81
CA GLY A 377 4.29 -6.08 9.75
C GLY A 377 5.37 -6.92 9.07
N PHE A 378 6.54 -6.31 8.87
CA PHE A 378 7.70 -6.97 8.27
C PHE A 378 8.95 -6.78 9.12
N GLY A 379 9.53 -7.86 9.62
CA GLY A 379 10.69 -7.91 10.50
C GLY A 379 12.01 -7.46 9.86
N SER A 380 11.97 -6.46 9.00
CA SER A 380 13.14 -5.87 8.35
C SER A 380 13.42 -4.48 8.90
N LYS A 381 14.71 -4.16 9.11
CA LYS A 381 15.13 -2.81 9.55
C LYS A 381 14.69 -1.69 8.61
N TRP A 382 14.54 -1.98 7.31
CA TRP A 382 14.03 -1.02 6.34
C TRP A 382 12.57 -0.62 6.64
N PHE A 383 11.77 -1.56 7.12
CA PHE A 383 10.34 -1.36 7.41
C PHE A 383 10.07 -0.87 8.83
N ASP A 384 11.09 -0.82 9.70
CA ASP A 384 10.95 -0.41 11.11
C ASP A 384 9.81 -1.14 11.84
N SER A 385 9.90 -2.47 11.94
CA SER A 385 8.86 -3.29 12.59
C SER A 385 8.51 -2.82 14.00
N LYS A 386 9.52 -2.35 14.75
CA LYS A 386 9.29 -1.74 16.06
C LYS A 386 8.45 -0.46 15.96
N GLY A 387 8.74 0.39 14.97
CA GLY A 387 7.94 1.59 14.69
C GLY A 387 6.51 1.25 14.26
N GLU A 388 6.31 0.17 13.50
CA GLU A 388 4.97 -0.34 13.18
C GLU A 388 4.20 -0.71 14.45
N TYR A 389 4.79 -1.55 15.31
CA TYR A 389 4.17 -1.96 16.58
C TYR A 389 3.86 -0.76 17.49
N LEU A 390 4.82 0.15 17.66
CA LEU A 390 4.65 1.35 18.48
C LEU A 390 3.54 2.28 17.95
N SER A 391 3.40 2.37 16.63
CA SER A 391 2.32 3.14 15.99
C SER A 391 0.94 2.53 16.29
N VAL A 392 0.79 1.20 16.17
CA VAL A 392 -0.45 0.50 16.54
C VAL A 392 -0.76 0.68 18.02
N LYS A 393 0.25 0.54 18.88
CA LYS A 393 0.12 0.73 20.33
C LYS A 393 -0.31 2.16 20.68
N ALA A 394 0.26 3.17 20.03
CA ALA A 394 -0.09 4.58 20.26
C ALA A 394 -1.50 4.93 19.74
N ALA A 395 -2.02 4.21 18.75
CA ALA A 395 -3.39 4.36 18.27
C ALA A 395 -4.44 3.65 19.15
N SER A 396 -4.02 2.64 19.92
CA SER A 396 -4.87 1.76 20.74
C SER A 396 -5.89 2.48 21.64
N PRO A 397 -5.54 3.60 22.32
CA PRO A 397 -6.49 4.30 23.19
C PRO A 397 -7.81 4.70 22.52
N VAL A 398 -7.83 4.84 21.19
CA VAL A 398 -9.05 5.18 20.46
C VAL A 398 -10.00 3.98 20.41
N TRP A 399 -9.48 2.77 20.19
CA TRP A 399 -10.29 1.56 20.27
C TRP A 399 -10.75 1.26 21.70
N GLU A 400 -9.90 1.48 22.70
CA GLU A 400 -10.28 1.38 24.11
C GLU A 400 -11.46 2.33 24.42
N LEU A 401 -11.38 3.58 23.94
CA LEU A 401 -12.46 4.55 24.10
C LEU A 401 -13.74 4.09 23.41
N LEU A 402 -13.69 3.66 22.15
CA LEU A 402 -14.86 3.44 21.32
C LEU A 402 -15.44 2.03 21.48
N CYS A 403 -14.59 1.00 21.62
CA CYS A 403 -14.95 -0.41 21.65
C CYS A 403 -14.83 -1.04 23.04
N GLY A 404 -14.14 -0.39 23.98
CA GLY A 404 -13.89 -0.92 25.32
C GLY A 404 -12.64 -1.80 25.42
N GLU A 405 -11.94 -2.03 24.32
CA GLU A 405 -10.68 -2.79 24.24
C GLU A 405 -9.81 -2.27 23.11
N GLY A 406 -8.51 -2.30 23.28
CA GLY A 406 -7.52 -1.90 22.30
C GLY A 406 -6.60 -3.05 21.88
N LEU A 407 -5.32 -2.72 21.66
CA LEU A 407 -4.30 -3.72 21.43
C LEU A 407 -4.08 -4.56 22.70
N PRO A 408 -3.98 -5.90 22.60
CA PRO A 408 -3.67 -6.74 23.77
C PRO A 408 -2.42 -6.24 24.53
N GLU A 409 -2.46 -6.36 25.87
CA GLU A 409 -1.31 -6.02 26.69
C GLU A 409 -0.11 -6.90 26.34
N GLY A 410 1.08 -6.28 26.29
CA GLY A 410 2.32 -6.99 26.00
C GLY A 410 3.40 -6.07 25.42
N GLY A 411 4.51 -6.71 25.04
CA GLY A 411 5.60 -6.12 24.28
C GLY A 411 5.39 -6.27 22.78
N GLU A 412 6.38 -5.81 21.99
CA GLU A 412 6.45 -6.12 20.57
C GLU A 412 6.53 -7.64 20.39
N PRO A 413 5.61 -8.26 19.62
CA PRO A 413 5.62 -9.71 19.45
C PRO A 413 6.81 -10.17 18.58
N ASP A 414 7.25 -11.40 18.80
CA ASP A 414 8.18 -12.06 17.92
C ASP A 414 7.55 -12.39 16.57
N ASP A 415 8.38 -12.81 15.60
CA ASP A 415 7.87 -13.22 14.30
C ASP A 415 6.88 -14.40 14.45
N TYR A 416 5.75 -14.31 13.72
CA TYR A 416 4.63 -15.28 13.77
C TYR A 416 3.86 -15.35 15.09
N ASP A 417 4.21 -14.55 16.09
CA ASP A 417 3.44 -14.50 17.34
C ASP A 417 2.17 -13.66 17.13
N THR A 418 1.02 -14.30 17.33
CA THR A 418 -0.31 -13.72 17.18
C THR A 418 -0.90 -13.18 18.50
N SER A 419 -0.12 -13.15 19.57
CA SER A 419 -0.57 -12.70 20.90
C SER A 419 -1.05 -11.24 20.91
N ALA A 420 -0.55 -10.41 20.00
CA ALA A 420 -0.96 -9.02 19.82
C ALA A 420 -2.15 -8.84 18.86
N ILE A 421 -2.90 -9.90 18.53
CA ILE A 421 -4.14 -9.81 17.74
C ILE A 421 -5.35 -9.76 18.67
N GLY A 422 -5.85 -8.55 18.94
CA GLY A 422 -7.07 -8.30 19.69
C GLY A 422 -8.33 -8.56 18.88
N TRP A 423 -9.47 -8.02 19.37
CA TRP A 423 -10.75 -8.20 18.70
C TRP A 423 -10.93 -7.25 17.51
N HIS A 424 -10.60 -5.97 17.68
CA HIS A 424 -10.74 -4.94 16.64
C HIS A 424 -9.41 -4.33 16.23
N LEU A 425 -8.34 -4.49 17.00
CA LEU A 425 -7.02 -3.98 16.72
C LEU A 425 -6.00 -5.10 16.92
N GLY A 426 -5.09 -5.25 15.96
CA GLY A 426 -4.05 -6.26 16.04
C GLY A 426 -2.78 -5.88 15.31
N TYR A 427 -1.69 -6.54 15.72
CA TYR A 427 -0.39 -6.52 15.06
C TYR A 427 0.19 -7.92 15.05
N VAL A 428 0.74 -8.30 13.91
CA VAL A 428 1.51 -9.54 13.72
C VAL A 428 2.58 -9.26 12.68
N ARG A 429 3.71 -9.96 12.74
CA ARG A 429 4.77 -9.79 11.74
C ARG A 429 5.44 -11.10 11.36
N ARG A 430 6.17 -11.07 10.25
CA ARG A 430 7.11 -12.09 9.80
C ARG A 430 8.32 -11.46 9.11
N THR A 431 9.38 -12.24 8.88
CA THR A 431 10.65 -11.73 8.34
C THR A 431 10.93 -12.18 6.92
N GLU A 432 10.35 -13.29 6.45
CA GLU A 432 10.65 -13.87 5.14
C GLU A 432 9.91 -13.15 4.00
N GLY A 433 10.66 -12.72 3.01
CA GLY A 433 10.16 -12.26 1.71
C GLY A 433 9.20 -11.07 1.78
N HIS A 434 9.54 -9.95 1.13
CA HIS A 434 8.64 -8.82 1.01
C HIS A 434 7.53 -9.10 0.01
N GLY A 435 6.29 -9.19 0.50
CA GLY A 435 5.10 -9.54 -0.30
C GLY A 435 3.95 -10.02 0.58
N ILE A 436 2.87 -10.49 0.00
CA ILE A 436 1.79 -11.17 0.73
C ILE A 436 1.97 -12.68 0.57
N SER A 437 2.36 -13.37 1.63
CA SER A 437 2.51 -14.82 1.66
C SER A 437 1.18 -15.52 1.95
N ALA A 438 1.19 -16.85 1.87
CA ALA A 438 0.03 -17.65 2.28
C ALA A 438 -0.33 -17.43 3.76
N CYS A 439 0.68 -17.19 4.61
CA CYS A 439 0.48 -16.93 6.04
C CYS A 439 -0.27 -15.60 6.27
N ASP A 440 0.11 -14.54 5.56
CA ASP A 440 -0.57 -13.24 5.64
C ASP A 440 -2.05 -13.36 5.23
N TRP A 441 -2.34 -14.11 4.16
CA TRP A 441 -3.72 -14.40 3.77
C TRP A 441 -4.50 -15.16 4.86
N MET A 442 -3.85 -16.09 5.58
CA MET A 442 -4.51 -16.82 6.66
C MET A 442 -4.81 -15.89 7.85
N TRP A 443 -3.87 -15.06 8.28
CA TRP A 443 -4.09 -14.07 9.36
C TRP A 443 -5.19 -13.07 8.98
N THR A 444 -5.16 -12.57 7.73
CA THR A 444 -6.22 -11.69 7.21
C THR A 444 -7.59 -12.34 7.35
N MET A 445 -7.75 -13.60 6.91
CA MET A 445 -9.04 -14.30 6.96
C MET A 445 -9.44 -14.68 8.39
N ASP A 446 -8.51 -15.14 9.24
CA ASP A 446 -8.80 -15.49 10.65
C ASP A 446 -9.30 -14.27 11.41
N PHE A 447 -8.65 -13.13 11.22
CA PHE A 447 -9.06 -11.88 11.83
C PHE A 447 -10.42 -11.40 11.29
N ALA A 448 -10.61 -11.46 9.97
CA ALA A 448 -11.86 -11.06 9.34
C ALA A 448 -13.03 -11.95 9.78
N ASP A 449 -12.85 -13.26 9.85
CA ASP A 449 -13.88 -14.20 10.34
C ASP A 449 -14.30 -13.88 11.76
N LYS A 450 -13.33 -13.62 12.66
CA LYS A 450 -13.57 -13.22 14.04
C LYS A 450 -14.44 -11.95 14.10
N VAL A 451 -14.09 -10.91 13.35
CA VAL A 451 -14.76 -9.60 13.33
C VAL A 451 -16.14 -9.67 12.66
N LEU A 452 -16.21 -10.31 11.50
CA LEU A 452 -17.42 -10.29 10.65
C LEU A 452 -18.50 -11.26 11.12
N SER A 453 -18.17 -12.31 11.89
CA SER A 453 -19.15 -13.23 12.46
C SER A 453 -20.12 -12.54 13.42
N ASN A 454 -19.71 -11.47 14.08
CA ASN A 454 -20.51 -10.72 15.05
C ASN A 454 -21.26 -9.51 14.45
N ARG A 455 -21.05 -9.20 13.18
CA ARG A 455 -21.85 -8.20 12.47
C ARG A 455 -23.11 -8.85 11.91
N ARG A 456 -24.12 -9.04 12.78
CA ARG A 456 -25.49 -9.45 12.39
C ARG A 456 -26.32 -8.26 11.89
#